data_1509bf28f066cb6c595d6e7969344abb
#
_entry.id   1509bf28f066cb6c595d6e7969344abb
#
_cell.length_a   1.000
_cell.length_b   1.000
_cell.length_c   1.000
_cell.angle_alpha   90.00
_cell.angle_beta   90.00
_cell.angle_gamma   90.00
#
_symmetry.space_group_name_H-M   'P 1'
#
loop_
_entity.id
_entity.type
_entity.pdbx_description
1 polymer ?
#
loop_
_entity_poly.entity_id
_entity_poly.type
_entity_poly.pdbx_seq_one_letter_code
_entity_poly.pdbx_strand_id
1 'polypeptide(L)'
;MAIEVRCIEHLSSEQRQSLNLLYGPLMGKNSICLYEFLGSIQNLVELEDVYLLLNMNASQFDIARNRLEQYHLIETYVHEGDMLILLYAPLLPDSFLCHETYSRLYLASVGAKCFDKVKAMLYKDKTVSSSYTKVKSPLDVSILDSWNESKEIAFEKVKPTIKQKYDFDFATLFKGMDRIFPVRLRTSENLDRIAEMAKIYGIDAKDMRKY
;
A
#
# COMPACT_ATOMS: atom_id res chain seq x y z
N MET A 1 4.04 -29.08 9.25
CA MET A 1 3.38 -27.76 9.44
C MET A 1 3.35 -27.07 8.11
N ALA A 2 2.16 -26.92 7.57
CA ALA A 2 1.97 -26.27 6.28
C ALA A 2 1.76 -24.76 6.44
N ILE A 3 2.19 -23.99 5.45
CA ILE A 3 1.99 -22.54 5.37
C ILE A 3 1.15 -22.25 4.14
N GLU A 4 -0.01 -21.65 4.34
CA GLU A 4 -0.82 -21.05 3.28
C GLU A 4 -0.51 -19.55 3.22
N VAL A 5 -0.22 -19.01 2.04
CA VAL A 5 0.03 -17.58 1.85
C VAL A 5 -1.07 -16.97 1.00
N ARG A 6 -1.63 -15.87 1.47
CA ARG A 6 -2.58 -15.05 0.74
C ARG A 6 -2.01 -13.66 0.51
N CYS A 7 -1.66 -13.36 -0.72
CA CYS A 7 -1.22 -12.05 -1.12
C CYS A 7 -2.45 -11.14 -1.34
N ILE A 8 -2.52 -10.02 -0.62
CA ILE A 8 -3.66 -9.11 -0.69
C ILE A 8 -3.48 -8.11 -1.84
N GLU A 9 -2.25 -7.68 -2.12
CA GLU A 9 -1.96 -6.72 -3.17
C GLU A 9 -0.66 -7.08 -3.91
N HIS A 10 -0.62 -6.81 -5.22
CA HIS A 10 0.61 -6.93 -5.99
C HIS A 10 1.52 -5.74 -5.74
N LEU A 11 2.81 -6.01 -5.56
CA LEU A 11 3.83 -5.00 -5.36
C LEU A 11 4.03 -4.15 -6.61
N SER A 12 3.90 -2.85 -6.48
CA SER A 12 4.40 -1.90 -7.48
C SER A 12 5.94 -1.81 -7.45
N SER A 13 6.52 -1.25 -8.49
CA SER A 13 7.97 -1.01 -8.53
C SER A 13 8.44 -0.06 -7.42
N GLU A 14 7.63 0.93 -7.07
CA GLU A 14 7.91 1.89 -6.00
C GLU A 14 7.82 1.23 -4.62
N GLN A 15 6.84 0.35 -4.41
CA GLN A 15 6.73 -0.44 -3.18
C GLN A 15 7.90 -1.41 -3.01
N ARG A 16 8.40 -2.00 -4.11
CA ARG A 16 9.60 -2.83 -4.07
C ARG A 16 10.86 -2.01 -3.75
N GLN A 17 10.97 -0.78 -4.26
CA GLN A 17 12.04 0.14 -3.85
C GLN A 17 11.94 0.48 -2.36
N SER A 18 10.74 0.77 -1.87
CA SER A 18 10.48 1.02 -0.45
C SER A 18 10.92 -0.17 0.41
N LEU A 19 10.47 -1.38 0.05
CA LEU A 19 10.83 -2.61 0.75
C LEU A 19 12.35 -2.76 0.90
N ASN A 20 13.10 -2.60 -0.17
CA ASN A 20 14.55 -2.82 -0.18
C ASN A 20 15.35 -1.67 0.45
N LEU A 21 14.98 -0.42 0.15
CA LEU A 21 15.78 0.74 0.57
C LEU A 21 15.39 1.29 1.93
N LEU A 22 14.11 1.19 2.32
CA LEU A 22 13.59 1.78 3.56
C LEU A 22 13.34 0.72 4.63
N TYR A 23 12.64 -0.36 4.32
CA TYR A 23 12.39 -1.42 5.27
C TYR A 23 13.61 -2.34 5.50
N GLY A 24 14.40 -2.60 4.44
CA GLY A 24 15.55 -3.49 4.51
C GLY A 24 16.53 -3.18 5.65
N PRO A 25 17.00 -1.94 5.81
CA PRO A 25 17.87 -1.56 6.93
C PRO A 25 17.26 -1.74 8.32
N LEU A 26 15.95 -1.69 8.44
CA LEU A 26 15.23 -1.86 9.71
C LEU A 26 14.99 -3.32 10.06
N MET A 27 14.58 -4.12 9.07
CA MET A 27 14.17 -5.51 9.29
C MET A 27 15.31 -6.51 9.06
N GLY A 28 16.30 -6.13 8.27
CA GLY A 28 17.42 -6.98 7.90
C GLY A 28 17.09 -7.95 6.76
N LYS A 29 18.15 -8.52 6.22
CA LYS A 29 18.17 -9.36 5.02
C LYS A 29 17.18 -10.53 5.07
N ASN A 30 17.14 -11.27 6.19
CA ASN A 30 16.30 -12.47 6.30
C ASN A 30 14.81 -12.14 6.19
N SER A 31 14.37 -11.02 6.76
CA SER A 31 12.97 -10.58 6.67
C SER A 31 12.61 -10.21 5.24
N ILE A 32 13.51 -9.53 4.51
CA ILE A 32 13.27 -9.19 3.10
C ILE A 32 13.21 -10.46 2.24
N CYS A 33 14.17 -11.39 2.43
CA CYS A 33 14.14 -12.65 1.71
C CYS A 33 12.88 -13.46 1.99
N LEU A 34 12.44 -13.52 3.25
CA LEU A 34 11.20 -14.20 3.63
C LEU A 34 9.98 -13.54 2.97
N TYR A 35 9.89 -12.22 3.01
CA TYR A 35 8.77 -11.48 2.40
C TYR A 35 8.69 -11.72 0.89
N GLU A 36 9.80 -11.60 0.16
CA GLU A 36 9.83 -11.83 -1.30
C GLU A 36 9.51 -13.29 -1.63
N PHE A 37 10.00 -14.24 -0.82
CA PHE A 37 9.67 -15.66 -0.97
C PHE A 37 8.18 -15.91 -0.78
N LEU A 38 7.58 -15.41 0.31
CA LEU A 38 6.14 -15.52 0.58
C LEU A 38 5.31 -14.91 -0.56
N GLY A 39 5.73 -13.78 -1.12
CA GLY A 39 5.07 -13.15 -2.26
C GLY A 39 5.17 -13.93 -3.57
N SER A 40 6.11 -14.88 -3.67
CA SER A 40 6.28 -15.75 -4.84
C SER A 40 5.50 -17.07 -4.76
N ILE A 41 5.01 -17.45 -3.56
CA ILE A 41 4.27 -18.68 -3.35
C ILE A 41 2.82 -18.49 -3.81
N GLN A 42 2.34 -19.41 -4.63
CA GLN A 42 0.94 -19.45 -5.06
C GLN A 42 0.14 -20.59 -4.41
N ASN A 43 0.83 -21.49 -3.71
CA ASN A 43 0.25 -22.71 -3.13
C ASN A 43 0.69 -22.89 -1.68
N LEU A 44 0.16 -23.96 -1.07
CA LEU A 44 0.60 -24.43 0.22
C LEU A 44 2.07 -24.87 0.15
N VAL A 45 2.88 -24.50 1.13
CA VAL A 45 4.29 -24.90 1.26
C VAL A 45 4.54 -25.46 2.66
N GLU A 46 5.39 -26.49 2.76
CA GLU A 46 5.80 -26.99 4.05
C GLU A 46 6.86 -26.07 4.69
N LEU A 47 6.76 -25.86 6.00
CA LEU A 47 7.68 -24.98 6.74
C LEU A 47 9.16 -25.45 6.60
N GLU A 48 9.39 -26.74 6.54
CA GLU A 48 10.73 -27.31 6.34
C GLU A 48 11.32 -26.94 4.97
N ASP A 49 10.49 -26.91 3.93
CA ASP A 49 10.91 -26.45 2.61
C ASP A 49 11.28 -24.96 2.63
N VAL A 50 10.53 -24.14 3.38
CA VAL A 50 10.89 -22.71 3.56
C VAL A 50 12.28 -22.57 4.20
N TYR A 51 12.58 -23.37 5.22
CA TYR A 51 13.90 -23.35 5.86
C TYR A 51 15.01 -23.74 4.88
N LEU A 52 14.79 -24.77 4.08
CA LEU A 52 15.77 -25.24 3.09
C LEU A 52 15.97 -24.23 1.97
N LEU A 53 14.89 -23.74 1.37
CA LEU A 53 14.93 -22.82 0.23
C LEU A 53 15.54 -21.45 0.57
N LEU A 54 15.28 -20.96 1.79
CA LEU A 54 15.84 -19.68 2.25
C LEU A 54 17.15 -19.84 3.03
N ASN A 55 17.62 -21.07 3.22
CA ASN A 55 18.79 -21.37 4.06
C ASN A 55 18.69 -20.70 5.44
N MET A 56 17.52 -20.87 6.10
CA MET A 56 17.20 -20.33 7.41
C MET A 56 16.95 -21.48 8.39
N ASN A 57 17.33 -21.30 9.65
CA ASN A 57 16.86 -22.17 10.72
C ASN A 57 15.54 -21.61 11.33
N ALA A 58 14.89 -22.41 12.19
CA ALA A 58 13.64 -22.05 12.82
C ALA A 58 13.71 -20.70 13.57
N SER A 59 14.78 -20.46 14.32
CA SER A 59 14.96 -19.21 15.06
C SER A 59 15.09 -17.99 14.11
N GLN A 60 15.80 -18.15 13.00
CA GLN A 60 15.95 -17.09 12.00
C GLN A 60 14.63 -16.79 11.29
N PHE A 61 13.85 -17.84 11.00
CA PHE A 61 12.51 -17.68 10.44
C PHE A 61 11.59 -16.92 11.41
N ASP A 62 11.53 -17.33 12.69
CA ASP A 62 10.71 -16.67 13.68
C ASP A 62 11.09 -15.20 13.89
N ILE A 63 12.38 -14.90 13.95
CA ILE A 63 12.85 -13.52 14.03
C ILE A 63 12.43 -12.71 12.78
N ALA A 64 12.58 -13.29 11.58
CA ALA A 64 12.22 -12.65 10.34
C ALA A 64 10.71 -12.39 10.25
N ARG A 65 9.90 -13.41 10.58
CA ARG A 65 8.44 -13.33 10.62
C ARG A 65 7.97 -12.26 11.61
N ASN A 66 8.47 -12.29 12.85
CA ASN A 66 8.10 -11.32 13.88
C ASN A 66 8.44 -9.87 13.45
N ARG A 67 9.56 -9.66 12.77
CA ARG A 67 9.91 -8.34 12.23
C ARG A 67 8.94 -7.90 11.14
N LEU A 68 8.54 -8.79 10.24
CA LEU A 68 7.55 -8.48 9.22
C LEU A 68 6.20 -8.10 9.83
N GLU A 69 5.77 -8.78 10.90
CA GLU A 69 4.55 -8.45 11.65
C GLU A 69 4.65 -7.07 12.33
N GLN A 70 5.79 -6.76 12.97
CA GLN A 70 6.02 -5.46 13.62
C GLN A 70 5.90 -4.28 12.66
N TYR A 71 6.24 -4.49 11.38
CA TYR A 71 6.11 -3.49 10.33
C TYR A 71 4.83 -3.62 9.49
N HIS A 72 3.88 -4.44 9.95
CA HIS A 72 2.58 -4.65 9.31
C HIS A 72 2.66 -5.09 7.84
N LEU A 73 3.72 -5.82 7.50
CA LEU A 73 3.89 -6.41 6.17
C LEU A 73 3.27 -7.79 6.05
N ILE A 74 3.05 -8.46 7.18
CA ILE A 74 2.32 -9.72 7.26
C ILE A 74 1.43 -9.76 8.51
N GLU A 75 0.43 -10.64 8.46
CA GLU A 75 -0.32 -11.12 9.62
C GLU A 75 -0.28 -12.66 9.61
N THR A 76 0.01 -13.25 10.76
CA THR A 76 0.11 -14.70 10.91
C THR A 76 -1.03 -15.23 11.76
N TYR A 77 -1.70 -16.25 11.26
CA TYR A 77 -2.76 -17.00 11.96
C TYR A 77 -2.35 -18.46 12.06
N VAL A 78 -2.64 -19.10 13.18
CA VAL A 78 -2.31 -20.50 13.41
C VAL A 78 -3.58 -21.26 13.76
N HIS A 79 -3.81 -22.41 13.09
CA HIS A 79 -4.93 -23.30 13.34
C HIS A 79 -4.47 -24.75 13.21
N GLU A 80 -4.67 -25.57 14.25
CA GLU A 80 -4.34 -27.00 14.30
C GLU A 80 -2.90 -27.35 13.87
N GLY A 81 -1.96 -26.43 14.10
CA GLY A 81 -0.55 -26.61 13.75
C GLY A 81 -0.18 -26.12 12.36
N ASP A 82 -1.13 -25.70 11.53
CA ASP A 82 -0.88 -25.04 10.25
C ASP A 82 -0.90 -23.51 10.38
N MET A 83 -0.25 -22.84 9.45
CA MET A 83 -0.06 -21.40 9.48
C MET A 83 -0.69 -20.76 8.23
N LEU A 84 -1.50 -19.72 8.44
CA LEU A 84 -1.96 -18.82 7.37
C LEU A 84 -1.24 -17.48 7.51
N ILE A 85 -0.60 -17.03 6.44
CA ILE A 85 0.06 -15.74 6.38
C ILE A 85 -0.66 -14.85 5.36
N LEU A 86 -1.14 -13.70 5.82
CA LEU A 86 -1.64 -12.63 4.95
C LEU A 86 -0.47 -11.68 4.64
N LEU A 87 -0.24 -11.40 3.37
CA LEU A 87 0.85 -10.57 2.89
C LEU A 87 0.30 -9.22 2.42
N TYR A 88 0.81 -8.14 3.02
CA TYR A 88 0.44 -6.75 2.71
C TYR A 88 1.54 -6.03 1.95
N ALA A 89 1.16 -5.09 1.10
CA ALA A 89 2.14 -4.27 0.38
C ALA A 89 2.83 -3.26 1.32
N PRO A 90 4.14 -3.03 1.17
CA PRO A 90 4.85 -1.99 1.90
C PRO A 90 4.30 -0.60 1.52
N LEU A 91 4.45 0.35 2.42
CA LEU A 91 4.14 1.73 2.13
C LEU A 91 4.94 2.24 0.93
N LEU A 92 4.34 3.12 0.16
CA LEU A 92 5.06 3.90 -0.83
C LEU A 92 6.18 4.72 -0.17
N PRO A 93 7.26 5.05 -0.88
CA PRO A 93 8.39 5.81 -0.32
C PRO A 93 7.96 7.10 0.38
N ASP A 94 7.06 7.87 -0.24
CA ASP A 94 6.55 9.11 0.33
C ASP A 94 5.78 8.86 1.63
N SER A 95 4.90 7.88 1.62
CA SER A 95 4.10 7.51 2.81
C SER A 95 4.99 7.03 3.95
N PHE A 96 6.04 6.25 3.65
CA PHE A 96 7.00 5.79 4.65
C PHE A 96 7.80 6.95 5.26
N LEU A 97 8.34 7.83 4.42
CA LEU A 97 9.15 8.96 4.87
C LEU A 97 8.34 10.06 5.58
N CYS A 98 7.05 10.17 5.25
CA CYS A 98 6.12 11.05 5.97
C CYS A 98 5.59 10.42 7.27
N HIS A 99 5.72 9.10 7.45
CA HIS A 99 5.29 8.44 8.68
C HIS A 99 6.29 8.73 9.81
N GLU A 100 5.85 9.47 10.82
CA GLU A 100 6.71 10.02 11.87
C GLU A 100 7.58 8.93 12.55
N THR A 101 6.99 7.81 12.92
CA THR A 101 7.71 6.72 13.59
C THR A 101 8.70 6.03 12.66
N TYR A 102 8.26 5.64 11.45
CA TYR A 102 9.12 4.90 10.53
C TYR A 102 10.29 5.74 10.03
N SER A 103 10.04 7.02 9.72
CA SER A 103 11.09 7.94 9.31
C SER A 103 12.15 8.14 10.40
N ARG A 104 11.74 8.27 11.67
CA ARG A 104 12.68 8.38 12.80
C ARG A 104 13.47 7.10 13.05
N LEU A 105 12.80 5.93 13.01
CA LEU A 105 13.48 4.63 13.14
C LEU A 105 14.51 4.45 12.02
N TYR A 106 14.13 4.80 10.78
CA TYR A 106 15.01 4.72 9.64
C TYR A 106 16.22 5.65 9.79
N LEU A 107 16.00 6.92 10.12
CA LEU A 107 17.08 7.88 10.36
C LEU A 107 18.04 7.41 11.47
N ALA A 108 17.50 6.87 12.56
CA ALA A 108 18.30 6.33 13.65
C ALA A 108 19.13 5.10 13.23
N SER A 109 18.59 4.26 12.32
CA SER A 109 19.27 3.05 11.84
C SER A 109 20.39 3.35 10.84
N VAL A 110 20.14 4.25 9.87
CA VAL A 110 21.09 4.48 8.75
C VAL A 110 21.94 5.73 8.89
N GLY A 111 21.55 6.66 9.77
CA GLY A 111 22.19 7.97 9.96
C GLY A 111 21.83 8.98 8.87
N ALA A 112 22.02 10.28 9.17
CA ALA A 112 21.61 11.39 8.31
C ALA A 112 22.19 11.32 6.89
N LYS A 113 23.49 11.04 6.77
CA LYS A 113 24.15 10.97 5.46
C LYS A 113 23.58 9.90 4.53
N CYS A 114 23.23 8.74 5.07
CA CYS A 114 22.63 7.66 4.27
C CYS A 114 21.16 7.98 3.97
N PHE A 115 20.44 8.54 4.93
CA PHE A 115 19.07 9.01 4.76
C PHE A 115 18.94 9.97 3.56
N ASP A 116 19.81 11.00 3.50
CA ASP A 116 19.79 11.98 2.40
C ASP A 116 20.10 11.33 1.04
N LYS A 117 21.05 10.38 1.02
CA LYS A 117 21.37 9.65 -0.21
C LYS A 117 20.20 8.82 -0.72
N VAL A 118 19.54 8.07 0.17
CA VAL A 118 18.40 7.24 -0.19
C VAL A 118 17.22 8.11 -0.62
N LYS A 119 16.98 9.22 0.08
CA LYS A 119 15.99 10.21 -0.35
C LYS A 119 16.25 10.72 -1.76
N ALA A 120 17.48 11.05 -2.10
CA ALA A 120 17.86 11.48 -3.45
C ALA A 120 17.69 10.36 -4.51
N MET A 121 17.87 9.08 -4.14
CA MET A 121 17.62 7.94 -5.03
C MET A 121 16.12 7.72 -5.29
N LEU A 122 15.29 7.90 -4.27
CA LEU A 122 13.84 7.71 -4.35
C LEU A 122 13.16 8.87 -5.10
N TYR A 123 13.57 10.09 -4.79
CA TYR A 123 13.07 11.31 -5.45
C TYR A 123 13.95 11.64 -6.65
N LYS A 124 13.78 10.88 -7.73
CA LYS A 124 14.33 11.31 -9.02
C LYS A 124 13.75 12.67 -9.34
N ASP A 125 14.64 13.61 -9.59
CA ASP A 125 14.25 14.94 -10.03
C ASP A 125 13.36 14.81 -11.29
N LYS A 126 12.09 15.14 -11.14
CA LYS A 126 11.11 15.15 -12.22
C LYS A 126 11.08 16.50 -12.94
N THR A 127 11.99 17.41 -12.56
CA THR A 127 12.09 18.71 -13.23
C THR A 127 12.55 18.51 -14.67
N VAL A 128 11.69 18.90 -15.59
CA VAL A 128 12.01 18.92 -17.02
C VAL A 128 12.73 20.24 -17.28
N SER A 129 13.94 20.18 -17.84
CA SER A 129 14.68 21.39 -18.21
C SER A 129 13.79 22.29 -19.09
N SER A 130 13.93 23.61 -18.92
CA SER A 130 13.22 24.62 -19.75
C SER A 130 13.49 24.51 -21.24
N SER A 131 14.52 23.75 -21.65
CA SER A 131 14.82 23.46 -23.05
C SER A 131 13.85 22.45 -23.68
N TYR A 132 13.07 21.71 -22.87
CA TYR A 132 12.10 20.75 -23.38
C TYR A 132 10.70 21.37 -23.47
N THR A 133 10.04 21.16 -24.56
CA THR A 133 8.65 21.58 -24.78
C THR A 133 7.73 20.40 -24.58
N LYS A 134 6.74 20.54 -23.69
CA LYS A 134 5.74 19.50 -23.47
C LYS A 134 4.86 19.35 -24.71
N VAL A 135 4.93 18.20 -25.34
CA VAL A 135 4.00 17.82 -26.42
C VAL A 135 2.65 17.50 -25.78
N LYS A 136 1.61 18.22 -26.22
CA LYS A 136 0.23 17.97 -25.80
C LYS A 136 -0.44 17.16 -26.91
N SER A 137 -0.82 15.94 -26.58
CA SER A 137 -1.68 15.13 -27.44
C SER A 137 -3.02 15.03 -26.71
N PRO A 138 -4.03 15.82 -27.08
CA PRO A 138 -5.36 15.68 -26.48
C PRO A 138 -5.91 14.29 -26.79
N LEU A 139 -6.69 13.76 -25.88
CA LEU A 139 -7.39 12.50 -26.11
C LEU A 139 -8.36 12.69 -27.28
N ASP A 140 -8.25 11.83 -28.27
CA ASP A 140 -9.23 11.78 -29.35
C ASP A 140 -10.51 11.13 -28.86
N VAL A 141 -11.52 11.94 -28.70
CA VAL A 141 -12.85 11.51 -28.23
C VAL A 141 -13.85 11.35 -29.37
N SER A 142 -13.42 11.50 -30.63
CA SER A 142 -14.30 11.43 -31.81
C SER A 142 -15.04 10.08 -31.91
N ILE A 143 -14.47 9.03 -31.35
CA ILE A 143 -15.12 7.72 -31.25
C ILE A 143 -16.43 7.76 -30.45
N LEU A 144 -16.57 8.75 -29.55
CA LEU A 144 -17.78 8.97 -28.76
C LEU A 144 -18.89 9.69 -29.55
N ASP A 145 -18.59 10.24 -30.73
CA ASP A 145 -19.62 10.87 -31.60
C ASP A 145 -20.69 9.87 -32.02
N SER A 146 -20.33 8.56 -32.01
CA SER A 146 -21.27 7.45 -32.24
C SER A 146 -21.93 6.92 -30.95
N TRP A 147 -21.74 7.59 -29.83
CA TRP A 147 -22.34 7.20 -28.55
C TRP A 147 -23.85 7.42 -28.58
N ASN A 148 -24.62 6.45 -28.13
CA ASN A 148 -26.06 6.51 -28.12
C ASN A 148 -26.61 5.84 -26.85
N GLU A 149 -27.93 5.97 -26.64
CA GLU A 149 -28.60 5.44 -25.46
C GLU A 149 -28.39 3.93 -25.24
N SER A 150 -28.34 3.14 -26.34
CA SER A 150 -28.08 1.70 -26.22
C SER A 150 -26.67 1.39 -25.70
N LYS A 151 -25.67 2.20 -26.10
CA LYS A 151 -24.29 2.08 -25.60
C LYS A 151 -24.19 2.53 -24.15
N GLU A 152 -24.95 3.57 -23.76
CA GLU A 152 -25.02 4.02 -22.38
C GLU A 152 -25.60 2.95 -21.46
N ILE A 153 -26.71 2.32 -21.85
CA ILE A 153 -27.30 1.20 -21.09
C ILE A 153 -26.33 0.01 -21.01
N ALA A 154 -25.61 -0.29 -22.08
CA ALA A 154 -24.61 -1.35 -22.06
C ALA A 154 -23.43 -1.02 -21.13
N PHE A 155 -22.96 0.23 -21.16
CA PHE A 155 -21.90 0.73 -20.29
C PHE A 155 -22.29 0.65 -18.81
N GLU A 156 -23.47 1.13 -18.45
CA GLU A 156 -23.97 1.05 -17.04
C GLU A 156 -24.06 -0.40 -16.51
N LYS A 157 -24.31 -1.37 -17.39
CA LYS A 157 -24.31 -2.79 -17.01
C LYS A 157 -22.92 -3.37 -16.76
N VAL A 158 -21.91 -2.91 -17.47
CA VAL A 158 -20.52 -3.40 -17.35
C VAL A 158 -19.64 -2.50 -16.50
N LYS A 159 -20.11 -1.29 -16.20
CA LYS A 159 -19.42 -0.35 -15.33
C LYS A 159 -19.08 -1.03 -14.01
N PRO A 160 -17.80 -1.19 -13.68
CA PRO A 160 -17.44 -1.82 -12.43
C PRO A 160 -18.07 -1.03 -11.29
N THR A 161 -18.85 -1.69 -10.46
CA THR A 161 -19.25 -1.11 -9.18
C THR A 161 -17.96 -0.89 -8.42
N ILE A 162 -17.50 0.36 -8.34
CA ILE A 162 -16.35 0.71 -7.51
C ILE A 162 -16.80 0.36 -6.09
N LYS A 163 -16.39 -0.82 -5.61
CA LYS A 163 -16.51 -1.14 -4.19
C LYS A 163 -15.75 -0.03 -3.49
N GLN A 164 -16.45 0.72 -2.65
CA GLN A 164 -15.80 1.75 -1.84
C GLN A 164 -14.58 1.09 -1.20
N LYS A 165 -13.40 1.62 -1.47
CA LYS A 165 -12.13 1.09 -0.97
C LYS A 165 -12.13 1.01 0.57
N TYR A 166 -13.00 1.80 1.19
CA TYR A 166 -13.16 1.88 2.62
C TYR A 166 -14.65 1.77 2.98
N ASP A 167 -14.96 0.96 3.97
CA ASP A 167 -16.29 0.86 4.60
C ASP A 167 -16.45 2.05 5.58
N PHE A 168 -16.64 3.25 5.00
CA PHE A 168 -16.80 4.49 5.76
C PHE A 168 -18.01 5.27 5.30
N ASP A 169 -18.87 5.67 6.23
CA ASP A 169 -20.14 6.36 5.95
C ASP A 169 -19.93 7.86 5.67
N PHE A 170 -19.50 8.17 4.46
CA PHE A 170 -19.36 9.54 3.99
C PHE A 170 -20.68 10.31 3.95
N ALA A 171 -21.82 9.63 3.77
CA ALA A 171 -23.12 10.28 3.74
C ALA A 171 -23.46 10.88 5.11
N THR A 172 -23.20 10.13 6.18
CA THR A 172 -23.35 10.64 7.55
C THR A 172 -22.34 11.74 7.86
N LEU A 173 -21.07 11.59 7.45
CA LEU A 173 -20.04 12.61 7.67
C LEU A 173 -20.43 13.94 7.06
N PHE A 174 -20.79 13.97 5.77
CA PHE A 174 -21.00 15.22 5.03
C PHE A 174 -22.39 15.81 5.14
N LYS A 175 -23.31 15.18 5.89
CA LYS A 175 -24.66 15.69 6.06
C LYS A 175 -24.66 17.09 6.67
N GLY A 176 -25.03 18.10 5.87
CA GLY A 176 -25.08 19.50 6.30
C GLY A 176 -23.71 20.22 6.36
N MET A 177 -22.62 19.60 5.83
CA MET A 177 -21.28 20.20 5.83
C MET A 177 -20.93 20.92 4.51
N ASP A 178 -21.86 21.19 3.62
CA ASP A 178 -21.58 21.75 2.30
C ASP A 178 -20.88 23.12 2.33
N ARG A 179 -21.04 23.89 3.41
CA ARG A 179 -20.35 25.18 3.63
C ARG A 179 -18.90 24.99 4.08
N ILE A 180 -18.61 23.95 4.86
CA ILE A 180 -17.30 23.68 5.45
C ILE A 180 -16.46 22.84 4.47
N PHE A 181 -17.08 21.80 3.91
CA PHE A 181 -16.44 20.89 2.97
C PHE A 181 -17.30 20.75 1.70
N PRO A 182 -17.19 21.70 0.75
CA PRO A 182 -17.98 21.74 -0.48
C PRO A 182 -17.79 20.52 -1.35
N VAL A 183 -18.80 20.15 -2.14
CA VAL A 183 -18.79 18.99 -3.04
C VAL A 183 -17.53 18.95 -3.95
N ARG A 184 -17.07 20.12 -4.40
CA ARG A 184 -15.85 20.25 -5.22
C ARG A 184 -14.56 19.74 -4.54
N LEU A 185 -14.54 19.70 -3.22
CA LEU A 185 -13.40 19.19 -2.43
C LEU A 185 -13.53 17.71 -2.08
N ARG A 186 -14.66 17.07 -2.39
CA ARG A 186 -14.91 15.64 -2.16
C ARG A 186 -14.33 14.79 -3.29
N THR A 187 -13.06 15.05 -3.61
CA THR A 187 -12.30 14.25 -4.59
C THR A 187 -12.00 12.87 -3.99
N SER A 188 -11.77 11.88 -4.85
CA SER A 188 -11.40 10.53 -4.38
C SER A 188 -10.19 10.55 -3.44
N GLU A 189 -9.19 11.38 -3.72
CA GLU A 189 -8.00 11.53 -2.87
C GLU A 189 -8.33 12.05 -1.46
N ASN A 190 -9.19 13.06 -1.37
CA ASN A 190 -9.61 13.59 -0.07
C ASN A 190 -10.50 12.61 0.69
N LEU A 191 -11.36 11.87 -0.01
CA LEU A 191 -12.19 10.84 0.60
C LEU A 191 -11.34 9.68 1.11
N ASP A 192 -10.34 9.25 0.35
CA ASP A 192 -9.39 8.22 0.76
C ASP A 192 -8.63 8.64 2.03
N ARG A 193 -8.12 9.87 2.08
CA ARG A 193 -7.44 10.42 3.27
C ARG A 193 -8.33 10.45 4.51
N ILE A 194 -9.58 10.87 4.36
CA ILE A 194 -10.56 10.91 5.46
C ILE A 194 -10.81 9.48 5.98
N ALA A 195 -11.03 8.53 5.09
CA ALA A 195 -11.28 7.14 5.46
C ALA A 195 -10.06 6.49 6.12
N GLU A 196 -8.85 6.76 5.62
CA GLU A 196 -7.59 6.30 6.23
C GLU A 196 -7.41 6.87 7.64
N MET A 197 -7.63 8.16 7.82
CA MET A 197 -7.56 8.79 9.15
C MET A 197 -8.58 8.19 10.10
N ALA A 198 -9.83 8.01 9.65
CA ALA A 198 -10.87 7.38 10.44
C ALA A 198 -10.47 5.98 10.92
N LYS A 199 -9.89 5.18 10.02
CA LYS A 199 -9.40 3.84 10.31
C LYS A 199 -8.23 3.85 11.31
N ILE A 200 -7.25 4.74 11.10
CA ILE A 200 -6.06 4.86 11.97
C ILE A 200 -6.45 5.23 13.40
N TYR A 201 -7.37 6.17 13.54
CA TYR A 201 -7.80 6.67 14.86
C TYR A 201 -9.00 5.91 15.45
N GLY A 202 -9.57 4.94 14.73
CA GLY A 202 -10.74 4.19 15.17
C GLY A 202 -11.98 5.07 15.36
N ILE A 203 -12.14 6.14 14.56
CA ILE A 203 -13.18 7.16 14.70
C ILE A 203 -14.25 6.88 13.65
N ASP A 204 -15.52 6.80 14.06
CA ASP A 204 -16.64 6.69 13.13
C ASP A 204 -17.03 8.05 12.52
N ALA A 205 -17.93 8.02 11.51
CA ALA A 205 -18.37 9.20 10.79
C ALA A 205 -19.10 10.21 11.69
N LYS A 206 -19.77 9.77 12.77
CA LYS A 206 -20.49 10.65 13.72
C LYS A 206 -19.51 11.36 14.65
N ASP A 207 -18.50 10.65 15.10
CA ASP A 207 -17.50 11.21 16.00
C ASP A 207 -16.59 12.17 15.24
N MET A 208 -16.21 11.85 14.00
CA MET A 208 -15.41 12.75 13.15
C MET A 208 -16.10 14.10 12.87
N ARG A 209 -17.43 14.16 12.92
CA ARG A 209 -18.16 15.43 12.79
C ARG A 209 -18.05 16.38 13.98
N LYS A 210 -17.58 15.92 15.13
CA LYS A 210 -17.46 16.72 16.36
C LYS A 210 -16.19 17.55 16.39
N TYR A 211 -15.23 17.21 15.52
CA TYR A 211 -13.94 17.88 15.36
C TYR A 211 -13.89 18.68 14.06
#